data_9853a5dcf00095c026b771f9cce6aeb5
#
_entry.id   9853a5dcf00095c026b771f9cce6aeb5
#
_cell.length_a   1.000
_cell.length_b   1.000
_cell.length_c   1.000
_cell.angle_alpha   90.00
_cell.angle_beta   90.00
_cell.angle_gamma   90.00
#
_symmetry.space_group_name_H-M   'P 1'
#
loop_
_entity.id
_entity.type
_entity.pdbx_description
1 polymer ?
#
loop_
_entity_poly.entity_id
_entity_poly.type
_entity_poly.pdbx_seq_one_letter_code
_entity_poly.pdbx_strand_id
1 'polypeptide(L)'
;MPERRIQMKSCKEMAKQWGVTERTVTTFCKTGKIPGVVKEGKSWRIPDGAEKPADGRVLSGKYVKKEEKEARKPLPIGISDYVRAQSEYYYVDKTGMIKEFLDRKPLVSLFTRPRRFGKTLNMDMLRVFFEISDTDTSQYFRDKEIWKCGEEYREHQGKYPVIFLTFKDIKFASWELTFAKIAELVQEEFGRHKELGTSEKLELYEKDYFRKILAGQANEVELSSSLQKLSKMLHEHYGKAPIIMIDEYDAPIQEGCSKKFYEEIVGFMWNFFSGAFKDNRHLSYGFLTGILRIAQESIFSGLNNPTVNSILDETYDKYFGFTRAEVHKMLRDYGALEKEAELKTWYDGYLFGAEEIYNPWSVVNYIAQGCIPKAYWVNTGKNEILEEVLKAATEDVIEKLYALLQGERVVARIDQNVVYRSLLEEPASIYSLLLVAGYLKTPKKELQTDGAYLCEVSIPNREIAAVYKAEILSYLLQIGAVTRTTADQIAESLYTNDVKKLQSAIAEYMDKSISFYDAGAEGFYHGLVLGLIALLDQQYKITSNREFGEGRYDISLFPRELRYPGILMELKWKKGITEDTLKKLAKEALNQIETQRYDAEMRQEGVTEVIKLGIAFSGKNVKIWTV
;
A
#
# COMPACT_ATOMS: atom_id res chain seq x y z
N MET A 1 -21.46 -13.63 -72.76
CA MET A 1 -20.78 -12.83 -71.71
C MET A 1 -19.36 -12.58 -72.19
N PRO A 2 -18.83 -11.38 -72.29
CA PRO A 2 -17.46 -11.14 -72.77
C PRO A 2 -16.47 -11.64 -71.68
N GLU A 3 -15.53 -12.46 -72.09
CA GLU A 3 -14.38 -12.88 -71.26
C GLU A 3 -13.60 -11.67 -70.80
N ARG A 4 -13.54 -11.41 -69.49
CA ARG A 4 -12.66 -10.41 -68.89
C ARG A 4 -11.21 -10.79 -69.17
N ARG A 5 -10.56 -10.15 -70.12
CA ARG A 5 -9.11 -10.26 -70.30
C ARG A 5 -8.41 -9.89 -69.03
N ILE A 6 -7.81 -10.87 -68.36
CA ILE A 6 -6.99 -10.65 -67.13
C ILE A 6 -5.79 -9.79 -67.56
N GLN A 7 -5.68 -8.62 -67.00
CA GLN A 7 -4.56 -7.71 -67.24
C GLN A 7 -3.30 -8.29 -66.60
N MET A 8 -2.23 -8.44 -67.35
CA MET A 8 -0.99 -9.12 -66.92
C MET A 8 0.13 -8.09 -66.74
N LYS A 9 0.85 -8.13 -65.64
CA LYS A 9 1.98 -7.24 -65.29
C LYS A 9 3.33 -7.96 -65.41
N SER A 10 4.39 -7.21 -65.67
CA SER A 10 5.78 -7.69 -65.66
C SER A 10 6.31 -7.82 -64.23
N CYS A 11 7.41 -8.60 -64.02
CA CYS A 11 8.09 -8.70 -62.74
C CYS A 11 8.51 -7.34 -62.20
N LYS A 12 8.87 -6.39 -63.03
CA LYS A 12 9.28 -5.03 -62.64
C LYS A 12 8.12 -4.20 -62.10
N GLU A 13 6.94 -4.30 -62.70
CA GLU A 13 5.72 -3.61 -62.26
C GLU A 13 5.21 -4.19 -60.93
N MET A 14 5.20 -5.54 -60.80
CA MET A 14 4.81 -6.19 -59.57
C MET A 14 5.79 -5.90 -58.43
N ALA A 15 7.10 -5.82 -58.73
CA ALA A 15 8.11 -5.47 -57.75
C ALA A 15 7.86 -4.07 -57.15
N LYS A 16 7.46 -3.11 -57.99
CA LYS A 16 7.08 -1.76 -57.52
C LYS A 16 5.81 -1.78 -56.68
N GLN A 17 4.81 -2.56 -57.11
CA GLN A 17 3.52 -2.68 -56.38
C GLN A 17 3.69 -3.36 -55.02
N TRP A 18 4.53 -4.37 -54.88
CA TRP A 18 4.75 -5.13 -53.64
C TRP A 18 5.88 -4.58 -52.74
N GLY A 19 6.61 -3.55 -53.20
CA GLY A 19 7.72 -2.98 -52.45
C GLY A 19 8.90 -3.96 -52.27
N VAL A 20 9.22 -4.77 -53.31
CA VAL A 20 10.29 -5.75 -53.30
C VAL A 20 11.18 -5.63 -54.54
N THR A 21 12.32 -6.33 -54.56
CA THR A 21 13.18 -6.31 -55.76
C THR A 21 12.61 -7.16 -56.87
N GLU A 22 12.88 -6.81 -58.14
CA GLU A 22 12.47 -7.58 -59.31
C GLU A 22 13.00 -9.04 -59.23
N ARG A 23 14.21 -9.24 -58.69
CA ARG A 23 14.81 -10.54 -58.44
C ARG A 23 13.94 -11.41 -57.50
N THR A 24 13.34 -10.80 -56.47
CA THR A 24 12.42 -11.45 -55.52
C THR A 24 11.16 -11.96 -56.23
N VAL A 25 10.54 -11.09 -57.06
CA VAL A 25 9.35 -11.44 -57.81
C VAL A 25 9.67 -12.57 -58.81
N THR A 26 10.78 -12.45 -59.52
CA THR A 26 11.25 -13.52 -60.44
C THR A 26 11.46 -14.86 -59.74
N THR A 27 11.97 -14.83 -58.50
CA THR A 27 12.12 -16.04 -57.67
C THR A 27 10.77 -16.63 -57.30
N PHE A 28 9.79 -15.81 -56.91
CA PHE A 28 8.43 -16.26 -56.60
C PHE A 28 7.76 -16.90 -57.84
N CYS A 29 7.95 -16.31 -59.04
CA CYS A 29 7.47 -16.93 -60.29
C CYS A 29 8.14 -18.29 -60.57
N LYS A 30 9.47 -18.37 -60.42
CA LYS A 30 10.24 -19.60 -60.65
C LYS A 30 9.88 -20.72 -59.66
N THR A 31 9.53 -20.39 -58.43
CA THR A 31 9.20 -21.34 -57.35
C THR A 31 7.69 -21.65 -57.29
N GLY A 32 6.88 -21.17 -58.25
CA GLY A 32 5.44 -21.43 -58.30
C GLY A 32 4.61 -20.82 -57.18
N LYS A 33 5.14 -19.82 -56.46
CA LYS A 33 4.47 -19.19 -55.33
C LYS A 33 3.38 -18.18 -55.71
N ILE A 34 3.29 -17.81 -57.00
CA ILE A 34 2.27 -16.90 -57.50
C ILE A 34 1.36 -17.70 -58.44
N PRO A 35 0.06 -17.86 -58.11
CA PRO A 35 -0.89 -18.56 -58.99
C PRO A 35 -1.12 -17.78 -60.29
N GLY A 36 -1.28 -18.49 -61.40
CA GLY A 36 -1.67 -17.91 -62.71
C GLY A 36 -0.56 -17.18 -63.47
N VAL A 37 0.71 -17.33 -63.08
CA VAL A 37 1.83 -16.76 -63.86
C VAL A 37 2.06 -17.49 -65.16
N VAL A 38 2.34 -16.76 -66.22
CA VAL A 38 2.67 -17.31 -67.55
C VAL A 38 4.07 -16.85 -67.93
N LYS A 39 4.86 -17.78 -68.51
CA LYS A 39 6.19 -17.46 -69.02
C LYS A 39 6.14 -17.17 -70.54
N GLU A 40 6.40 -15.97 -70.93
CA GLU A 40 6.46 -15.53 -72.31
C GLU A 40 7.93 -15.32 -72.75
N GLY A 41 8.51 -16.25 -73.44
CA GLY A 41 9.93 -16.21 -73.81
C GLY A 41 10.87 -16.18 -72.62
N LYS A 42 11.60 -15.07 -72.45
CA LYS A 42 12.51 -14.86 -71.28
C LYS A 42 11.86 -14.10 -70.10
N SER A 43 10.61 -13.65 -70.25
CA SER A 43 9.91 -12.82 -69.27
C SER A 43 8.73 -13.55 -68.60
N TRP A 44 8.42 -13.19 -67.36
CA TRP A 44 7.23 -13.65 -66.64
C TRP A 44 6.12 -12.63 -66.69
N ARG A 45 4.88 -13.12 -66.91
CA ARG A 45 3.65 -12.34 -66.84
C ARG A 45 2.82 -12.75 -65.66
N ILE A 46 2.39 -11.82 -64.82
CA ILE A 46 1.75 -12.02 -63.53
C ILE A 46 0.37 -11.35 -63.60
N PRO A 47 -0.71 -12.03 -63.18
CA PRO A 47 -2.03 -11.41 -63.07
C PRO A 47 -2.01 -10.19 -62.18
N ASP A 48 -2.65 -9.07 -62.61
CA ASP A 48 -2.67 -7.80 -61.85
C ASP A 48 -3.22 -7.93 -60.44
N GLY A 49 -4.17 -8.84 -60.18
CA GLY A 49 -4.75 -9.14 -58.91
C GLY A 49 -3.97 -10.16 -58.06
N ALA A 50 -2.74 -10.54 -58.44
CA ALA A 50 -1.96 -11.49 -57.65
C ALA A 50 -1.50 -10.93 -56.33
N GLU A 51 -1.70 -11.67 -55.23
CA GLU A 51 -1.24 -11.30 -53.91
C GLU A 51 0.25 -11.59 -53.71
N LYS A 52 0.92 -10.75 -52.91
CA LYS A 52 2.32 -10.95 -52.56
C LYS A 52 2.48 -12.21 -51.72
N PRO A 53 3.27 -13.21 -52.15
CA PRO A 53 3.52 -14.41 -51.36
C PRO A 53 4.16 -14.08 -50.01
N ALA A 54 3.70 -14.75 -48.94
CA ALA A 54 4.26 -14.59 -47.61
C ALA A 54 5.77 -14.96 -47.59
N ASP A 55 6.57 -14.12 -46.96
CA ASP A 55 8.01 -14.38 -46.79
C ASP A 55 8.18 -15.50 -45.74
N GLY A 56 8.66 -16.67 -46.18
CA GLY A 56 8.88 -17.81 -45.28
C GLY A 56 9.88 -17.56 -44.15
N ARG A 57 10.66 -16.49 -44.23
CA ARG A 57 11.56 -16.05 -43.16
C ARG A 57 10.79 -15.39 -41.99
N VAL A 58 9.66 -14.75 -42.30
CA VAL A 58 8.78 -14.17 -41.27
C VAL A 58 8.01 -15.28 -40.56
N LEU A 59 7.57 -16.30 -41.29
CA LEU A 59 6.85 -17.44 -40.71
C LEU A 59 7.74 -18.34 -39.83
N SER A 60 9.05 -18.43 -40.09
CA SER A 60 9.97 -19.27 -39.29
C SER A 60 10.50 -18.58 -38.03
N GLY A 61 10.25 -17.28 -37.85
CA GLY A 61 10.76 -16.47 -36.69
C GLY A 61 12.30 -16.36 -36.60
N LYS A 62 13.03 -17.05 -37.54
CA LYS A 62 14.50 -17.21 -37.48
C LYS A 62 15.31 -15.97 -37.84
N TYR A 63 14.66 -14.96 -38.42
CA TYR A 63 15.28 -13.69 -38.87
C TYR A 63 14.46 -12.45 -38.49
N VAL A 64 13.55 -12.55 -37.53
CA VAL A 64 12.99 -11.34 -36.88
C VAL A 64 14.18 -10.69 -36.17
N LYS A 65 14.61 -9.49 -36.60
CA LYS A 65 15.46 -8.65 -35.76
C LYS A 65 14.76 -8.61 -34.40
N LYS A 66 15.36 -9.22 -33.39
CA LYS A 66 14.99 -8.88 -32.01
C LYS A 66 15.19 -7.37 -31.97
N GLU A 67 14.09 -6.62 -31.81
CA GLU A 67 14.21 -5.27 -31.32
C GLU A 67 15.16 -5.39 -30.13
N GLU A 68 16.28 -4.67 -30.16
CA GLU A 68 17.12 -4.51 -28.99
C GLU A 68 16.16 -3.97 -27.93
N LYS A 69 15.75 -4.83 -27.00
CA LYS A 69 15.00 -4.38 -25.84
C LYS A 69 15.93 -3.38 -25.17
N GLU A 70 15.64 -2.10 -25.28
CA GLU A 70 16.27 -1.09 -24.42
C GLU A 70 16.32 -1.70 -23.03
N ALA A 71 17.51 -1.68 -22.43
CA ALA A 71 17.71 -2.28 -21.12
C ALA A 71 16.68 -1.65 -20.18
N ARG A 72 15.74 -2.45 -19.68
CA ARG A 72 14.64 -1.95 -18.84
C ARG A 72 15.26 -1.29 -17.62
N LYS A 73 14.90 -0.05 -17.34
CA LYS A 73 15.33 0.62 -16.11
C LYS A 73 14.92 -0.22 -14.90
N PRO A 74 15.75 -0.36 -13.87
CA PRO A 74 15.39 -1.05 -12.65
C PRO A 74 14.22 -0.35 -11.94
N LEU A 75 13.47 -1.08 -11.11
CA LEU A 75 12.39 -0.51 -10.31
C LEU A 75 12.93 0.19 -9.06
N PRO A 76 12.32 1.32 -8.61
CA PRO A 76 12.86 2.20 -7.57
C PRO A 76 12.55 1.68 -6.15
N ILE A 77 13.02 0.47 -5.80
CA ILE A 77 12.78 -0.11 -4.47
C ILE A 77 13.61 0.65 -3.42
N GLY A 78 12.90 1.30 -2.47
CA GLY A 78 13.54 2.03 -1.37
C GLY A 78 14.18 3.36 -1.76
N ILE A 79 13.96 3.85 -2.97
CA ILE A 79 14.45 5.14 -3.45
C ILE A 79 13.48 6.25 -3.04
N SER A 80 13.99 7.25 -2.32
CA SER A 80 13.26 8.45 -1.91
C SER A 80 13.80 9.74 -2.53
N ASP A 81 14.94 9.68 -3.19
CA ASP A 81 15.55 10.78 -3.94
C ASP A 81 14.94 10.85 -5.34
N TYR A 82 14.29 11.96 -5.67
CA TYR A 82 13.60 12.17 -6.93
C TYR A 82 14.54 12.18 -8.14
N VAL A 83 15.71 12.83 -8.00
CA VAL A 83 16.69 12.93 -9.08
C VAL A 83 17.19 11.54 -9.47
N ARG A 84 17.51 10.70 -8.50
CA ARG A 84 17.89 9.31 -8.75
C ARG A 84 16.72 8.49 -9.29
N ALA A 85 15.54 8.64 -8.69
CA ALA A 85 14.36 7.87 -9.11
C ALA A 85 14.03 8.08 -10.60
N GLN A 86 14.06 9.33 -11.06
CA GLN A 86 13.73 9.63 -12.44
C GLN A 86 14.88 9.37 -13.42
N SER A 87 16.15 9.53 -12.98
CA SER A 87 17.33 9.35 -13.85
C SER A 87 17.69 7.88 -14.06
N GLU A 88 17.78 7.12 -12.97
CA GLU A 88 18.33 5.76 -12.94
C GLU A 88 17.24 4.66 -13.00
N TYR A 89 16.00 4.97 -12.57
CA TYR A 89 14.96 3.97 -12.34
C TYR A 89 13.72 4.21 -13.22
N TYR A 90 12.83 3.24 -13.22
CA TYR A 90 11.50 3.36 -13.82
C TYR A 90 10.63 4.25 -12.92
N TYR A 91 10.53 5.52 -13.25
CA TYR A 91 9.75 6.49 -12.51
C TYR A 91 8.36 6.66 -13.10
N VAL A 92 7.33 6.59 -12.27
CA VAL A 92 5.95 6.93 -12.63
C VAL A 92 5.73 8.41 -12.37
N ASP A 93 5.41 9.16 -13.41
CA ASP A 93 5.30 10.62 -13.36
C ASP A 93 4.14 11.08 -12.46
N LYS A 94 4.47 11.81 -11.40
CA LYS A 94 3.53 12.42 -10.45
C LYS A 94 3.62 13.95 -10.44
N THR A 95 4.32 14.53 -11.41
CA THR A 95 4.56 15.99 -11.47
C THR A 95 3.30 16.81 -11.72
N GLY A 96 2.20 16.20 -12.16
CA GLY A 96 0.87 16.84 -12.20
C GLY A 96 0.39 17.34 -10.83
N MET A 97 0.93 16.80 -9.72
CA MET A 97 0.71 17.30 -8.37
C MET A 97 1.11 18.78 -8.22
N ILE A 98 2.20 19.20 -8.88
CA ILE A 98 2.70 20.57 -8.85
C ILE A 98 1.67 21.51 -9.48
N LYS A 99 1.09 21.11 -10.62
CA LYS A 99 0.04 21.89 -11.29
C LYS A 99 -1.17 22.06 -10.36
N GLU A 100 -1.70 20.97 -9.84
CA GLU A 100 -2.88 21.02 -8.96
C GLU A 100 -2.63 21.90 -7.72
N PHE A 101 -1.41 21.86 -7.17
CA PHE A 101 -1.01 22.74 -6.08
C PHE A 101 -0.98 24.21 -6.48
N LEU A 102 -0.37 24.55 -7.62
CA LEU A 102 -0.25 25.93 -8.09
C LEU A 102 -1.60 26.52 -8.53
N ASP A 103 -2.54 25.69 -8.97
CA ASP A 103 -3.91 26.12 -9.27
C ASP A 103 -4.68 26.51 -7.99
N ARG A 104 -4.50 25.77 -6.90
CA ARG A 104 -5.21 25.98 -5.62
C ARG A 104 -4.54 26.99 -4.70
N LYS A 105 -3.23 27.05 -4.69
CA LYS A 105 -2.37 27.93 -3.87
C LYS A 105 -2.72 27.96 -2.37
N PRO A 106 -2.92 26.83 -1.70
CA PRO A 106 -3.13 26.84 -0.26
C PRO A 106 -1.86 27.31 0.45
N LEU A 107 -1.98 28.11 1.51
CA LEU A 107 -0.81 28.58 2.25
C LEU A 107 -0.06 27.41 2.89
N VAL A 108 -0.79 26.50 3.54
CA VAL A 108 -0.25 25.28 4.15
C VAL A 108 -1.08 24.08 3.73
N SER A 109 -0.43 23.08 3.18
CA SER A 109 -1.03 21.79 2.78
C SER A 109 -0.55 20.67 3.68
N LEU A 110 -1.48 19.92 4.25
CA LEU A 110 -1.21 18.67 4.95
C LEU A 110 -1.71 17.49 4.12
N PHE A 111 -0.81 16.56 3.80
CA PHE A 111 -1.14 15.32 3.10
C PHE A 111 -1.09 14.14 4.07
N THR A 112 -2.26 13.60 4.42
CA THR A 112 -2.33 12.37 5.22
C THR A 112 -2.53 11.17 4.31
N ARG A 113 -1.53 10.30 4.25
CA ARG A 113 -1.52 9.08 3.42
C ARG A 113 -0.89 7.92 4.18
N PRO A 114 -1.30 6.67 3.91
CA PRO A 114 -0.69 5.51 4.54
C PRO A 114 0.82 5.43 4.30
N ARG A 115 1.51 4.60 5.07
CA ARG A 115 2.94 4.31 4.84
C ARG A 115 3.15 3.67 3.47
N ARG A 116 4.29 3.98 2.83
CA ARG A 116 4.73 3.40 1.53
C ARG A 116 3.91 3.84 0.29
N PHE A 117 3.14 4.93 0.39
CA PHE A 117 2.41 5.51 -0.75
C PHE A 117 3.16 6.65 -1.44
N GLY A 118 4.47 6.76 -1.28
CA GLY A 118 5.31 7.70 -2.03
C GLY A 118 5.36 9.12 -1.46
N LYS A 119 4.96 9.35 -0.19
CA LYS A 119 4.98 10.68 0.44
C LYS A 119 6.34 11.36 0.33
N THR A 120 7.40 10.73 0.84
CA THR A 120 8.76 11.26 0.84
C THR A 120 9.28 11.55 -0.58
N LEU A 121 9.02 10.66 -1.55
CA LEU A 121 9.45 10.86 -2.94
C LEU A 121 8.74 12.04 -3.59
N ASN A 122 7.43 12.22 -3.33
CA ASN A 122 6.68 13.38 -3.83
C ASN A 122 7.13 14.68 -3.15
N MET A 123 7.46 14.65 -1.86
CA MET A 123 8.02 15.81 -1.16
C MET A 123 9.38 16.20 -1.74
N ASP A 124 10.24 15.23 -2.03
CA ASP A 124 11.53 15.49 -2.66
C ASP A 124 11.38 15.99 -4.11
N MET A 125 10.40 15.47 -4.86
CA MET A 125 10.01 15.99 -6.18
C MET A 125 9.62 17.47 -6.12
N LEU A 126 8.76 17.85 -5.15
CA LEU A 126 8.36 19.24 -4.94
C LEU A 126 9.57 20.10 -4.56
N ARG A 127 10.44 19.61 -3.66
CA ARG A 127 11.68 20.28 -3.28
C ARG A 127 12.55 20.56 -4.50
N VAL A 128 12.89 19.54 -5.29
CA VAL A 128 13.74 19.66 -6.48
C VAL A 128 13.13 20.60 -7.53
N PHE A 129 11.78 20.66 -7.60
CA PHE A 129 11.11 21.59 -8.52
C PHE A 129 11.21 23.04 -8.05
N PHE A 130 10.91 23.33 -6.79
CA PHE A 130 10.82 24.71 -6.31
C PHE A 130 12.15 25.31 -5.88
N GLU A 131 13.08 24.48 -5.37
CA GLU A 131 14.30 24.93 -4.71
C GLU A 131 15.27 25.66 -5.65
N ILE A 132 15.76 26.83 -5.20
CA ILE A 132 16.89 27.54 -5.82
C ILE A 132 18.10 26.63 -5.73
N SER A 133 18.77 26.39 -6.85
CA SER A 133 19.94 25.51 -6.95
C SER A 133 20.99 26.11 -7.88
N ASP A 134 22.26 25.85 -7.59
CA ASP A 134 23.39 26.20 -8.47
C ASP A 134 23.40 25.37 -9.76
N THR A 135 22.67 24.25 -9.77
CA THR A 135 22.54 23.36 -10.94
C THR A 135 21.18 23.52 -11.61
N ASP A 136 21.12 23.35 -12.93
CA ASP A 136 19.85 23.38 -13.68
C ASP A 136 19.03 22.12 -13.37
N THR A 137 18.13 22.23 -12.39
CA THR A 137 17.21 21.15 -12.01
C THR A 137 16.04 21.01 -12.98
N SER A 138 15.81 21.97 -13.89
CA SER A 138 14.73 21.92 -14.90
C SER A 138 14.86 20.70 -15.81
N GLN A 139 16.07 20.22 -16.04
CA GLN A 139 16.35 19.01 -16.85
C GLN A 139 15.58 17.77 -16.40
N TYR A 140 15.25 17.67 -15.10
CA TYR A 140 14.53 16.53 -14.52
C TYR A 140 13.01 16.59 -14.74
N PHE A 141 12.52 17.71 -15.28
CA PHE A 141 11.08 17.97 -15.49
C PHE A 141 10.69 18.16 -16.97
N ARG A 142 11.65 18.37 -17.88
CA ARG A 142 11.39 18.73 -19.30
C ARG A 142 10.56 17.68 -20.05
N ASP A 143 10.65 16.41 -19.70
CA ASP A 143 9.91 15.29 -20.27
C ASP A 143 8.62 14.94 -19.50
N LYS A 144 8.37 15.60 -18.35
CA LYS A 144 7.29 15.31 -17.42
C LYS A 144 6.02 16.13 -17.75
N GLU A 145 4.90 15.70 -17.12
CA GLU A 145 3.58 16.31 -17.29
C GLU A 145 3.60 17.81 -16.98
N ILE A 146 4.21 18.21 -15.86
CA ILE A 146 4.27 19.62 -15.43
C ILE A 146 4.85 20.55 -16.50
N TRP A 147 5.85 20.06 -17.26
CA TRP A 147 6.50 20.89 -18.27
C TRP A 147 5.59 21.20 -19.47
N LYS A 148 4.58 20.36 -19.69
CA LYS A 148 3.58 20.50 -20.77
C LYS A 148 2.41 21.37 -20.37
N CYS A 149 2.27 21.71 -19.07
CA CYS A 149 1.10 22.42 -18.55
C CYS A 149 1.05 23.91 -18.92
N GLY A 150 2.20 24.56 -19.15
CA GLY A 150 2.26 25.99 -19.53
C GLY A 150 3.44 26.73 -18.89
N GLU A 151 3.68 27.97 -19.35
CA GLU A 151 4.78 28.79 -18.84
C GLU A 151 4.51 29.25 -17.41
N GLU A 152 3.27 29.54 -17.07
CA GLU A 152 2.83 29.95 -15.74
C GLU A 152 3.22 28.99 -14.62
N TYR A 153 3.38 27.68 -14.94
CA TYR A 153 3.87 26.69 -13.98
C TYR A 153 5.39 26.61 -13.98
N ARG A 154 6.03 26.72 -15.16
CA ARG A 154 7.49 26.65 -15.31
C ARG A 154 8.21 27.83 -14.62
N GLU A 155 7.56 29.00 -14.57
CA GLU A 155 8.09 30.18 -13.88
C GLU A 155 8.36 29.96 -12.40
N HIS A 156 7.72 28.97 -11.78
CA HIS A 156 7.94 28.61 -10.38
C HIS A 156 9.17 27.70 -10.16
N GLN A 157 9.72 27.09 -11.23
CA GLN A 157 10.81 26.14 -11.13
C GLN A 157 12.12 26.83 -10.72
N GLY A 158 12.74 26.36 -9.63
CA GLY A 158 14.01 26.88 -9.12
C GLY A 158 13.92 28.31 -8.57
N LYS A 159 12.77 28.75 -8.03
CA LYS A 159 12.53 30.15 -7.63
C LYS A 159 12.37 30.39 -6.15
N TYR A 160 12.40 29.36 -5.32
CA TYR A 160 12.12 29.50 -3.90
C TYR A 160 13.30 28.95 -3.06
N PRO A 161 13.72 29.63 -1.99
CA PRO A 161 14.46 28.95 -0.94
C PRO A 161 13.57 27.86 -0.33
N VAL A 162 14.14 26.72 0.05
CA VAL A 162 13.37 25.61 0.63
C VAL A 162 14.00 25.16 1.93
N ILE A 163 13.18 25.10 2.99
CA ILE A 163 13.50 24.47 4.27
C ILE A 163 12.88 23.08 4.24
N PHE A 164 13.70 22.03 4.38
CA PHE A 164 13.25 20.64 4.29
C PHE A 164 13.68 19.82 5.50
N LEU A 165 12.70 19.33 6.26
CA LEU A 165 12.93 18.44 7.40
C LEU A 165 12.19 17.11 7.22
N THR A 166 12.79 16.02 7.68
CA THR A 166 12.11 14.71 7.78
C THR A 166 12.29 14.13 9.16
N PHE A 167 11.17 13.74 9.79
CA PHE A 167 11.18 13.17 11.13
C PHE A 167 11.12 11.63 11.16
N LYS A 168 11.29 10.99 9.99
CA LYS A 168 11.17 9.52 9.82
C LYS A 168 12.04 8.69 10.77
N ASP A 169 13.21 9.23 11.17
CA ASP A 169 14.21 8.54 11.97
C ASP A 169 14.15 8.92 13.46
N ILE A 170 13.16 9.70 13.88
CA ILE A 170 12.96 10.07 15.29
C ILE A 170 12.20 8.94 16.00
N LYS A 171 12.97 7.99 16.58
CA LYS A 171 12.45 6.83 17.30
C LYS A 171 13.30 6.55 18.52
N PHE A 172 13.10 7.36 19.57
CA PHE A 172 13.90 7.30 20.79
C PHE A 172 13.03 7.03 22.01
N ALA A 173 13.65 6.46 23.04
CA ALA A 173 12.94 6.02 24.25
C ALA A 173 12.65 7.15 25.24
N SER A 174 13.23 8.35 25.08
CA SER A 174 13.04 9.49 25.98
C SER A 174 12.96 10.82 25.24
N TRP A 175 12.42 11.83 25.92
CA TRP A 175 12.35 13.20 25.42
C TRP A 175 13.74 13.77 25.10
N GLU A 176 14.71 13.59 26.01
CA GLU A 176 16.06 14.15 25.86
C GLU A 176 16.74 13.67 24.56
N LEU A 177 16.63 12.37 24.26
CA LEU A 177 17.19 11.81 23.03
C LEU A 177 16.43 12.25 21.78
N THR A 178 15.09 12.33 21.88
CA THR A 178 14.23 12.84 20.81
C THR A 178 14.56 14.30 20.50
N PHE A 179 14.65 15.12 21.53
CA PHE A 179 15.00 16.54 21.40
C PHE A 179 16.41 16.72 20.80
N ALA A 180 17.39 15.97 21.28
CA ALA A 180 18.74 16.01 20.72
C ALA A 180 18.76 15.68 19.21
N LYS A 181 17.96 14.71 18.77
CA LYS A 181 17.85 14.39 17.34
C LYS A 181 17.12 15.47 16.55
N ILE A 182 16.09 16.10 17.10
CA ILE A 182 15.44 17.26 16.46
C ILE A 182 16.44 18.42 16.33
N ALA A 183 17.24 18.67 17.37
CA ALA A 183 18.28 19.70 17.33
C ALA A 183 19.33 19.44 16.24
N GLU A 184 19.77 18.19 16.09
CA GLU A 184 20.68 17.76 15.02
C GLU A 184 20.06 18.00 13.64
N LEU A 185 18.80 17.62 13.41
CA LEU A 185 18.11 17.85 12.13
C LEU A 185 17.99 19.34 11.78
N VAL A 186 17.67 20.18 12.78
CA VAL A 186 17.65 21.63 12.60
C VAL A 186 19.04 22.17 12.27
N GLN A 187 20.08 21.69 12.98
CA GLN A 187 21.47 22.05 12.70
C GLN A 187 21.90 21.69 11.28
N GLU A 188 21.56 20.48 10.82
CA GLU A 188 21.82 20.03 9.43
C GLU A 188 21.13 20.93 8.41
N GLU A 189 19.85 21.30 8.66
CA GLU A 189 19.10 22.19 7.77
C GLU A 189 19.69 23.59 7.73
N PHE A 190 20.09 24.16 8.85
CA PHE A 190 20.84 25.43 8.87
C PHE A 190 22.17 25.31 8.09
N GLY A 191 22.85 24.16 8.20
CA GLY A 191 24.09 23.86 7.46
C GLY A 191 23.90 23.80 5.93
N ARG A 192 22.69 23.51 5.45
CA ARG A 192 22.36 23.60 4.01
C ARG A 192 22.36 25.04 3.50
N HIS A 193 22.12 26.02 4.36
CA HIS A 193 22.02 27.45 4.06
C HIS A 193 23.20 28.25 4.60
N LYS A 194 24.42 27.70 4.49
CA LYS A 194 25.66 28.31 5.01
C LYS A 194 25.96 29.70 4.48
N GLU A 195 25.42 30.05 3.29
CA GLU A 195 25.52 31.37 2.67
C GLU A 195 24.94 32.48 3.54
N LEU A 196 23.97 32.16 4.43
CA LEU A 196 23.38 33.12 5.37
C LEU A 196 24.41 33.65 6.37
N GLY A 197 25.42 32.81 6.74
CA GLY A 197 26.46 33.22 7.69
C GLY A 197 27.34 34.39 7.22
N THR A 198 27.41 34.61 5.91
CA THR A 198 28.17 35.68 5.26
C THR A 198 27.31 36.71 4.55
N SER A 199 25.99 36.58 4.59
CA SER A 199 25.06 37.48 3.89
C SER A 199 25.19 38.92 4.39
N GLU A 200 25.36 39.87 3.47
CA GLU A 200 25.39 41.29 3.80
C GLU A 200 24.03 41.88 4.15
N LYS A 201 22.95 41.16 3.81
CA LYS A 201 21.58 41.59 4.04
C LYS A 201 21.05 41.27 5.45
N LEU A 202 21.77 40.40 6.18
CA LEU A 202 21.37 39.99 7.52
C LEU A 202 22.06 40.83 8.59
N GLU A 203 21.30 41.16 9.63
CA GLU A 203 21.81 41.84 10.81
C GLU A 203 22.77 40.95 11.63
N LEU A 204 23.63 41.59 12.46
CA LEU A 204 24.63 40.85 13.22
C LEU A 204 24.01 39.82 14.17
N TYR A 205 22.93 40.19 14.85
CA TYR A 205 22.25 39.30 15.81
C TYR A 205 21.63 38.05 15.13
N GLU A 206 21.25 38.18 13.86
CA GLU A 206 20.74 37.03 13.05
C GLU A 206 21.87 36.08 12.69
N LYS A 207 23.01 36.62 12.30
CA LYS A 207 24.22 35.81 12.02
C LYS A 207 24.73 35.12 13.29
N ASP A 208 24.65 35.77 14.44
CA ASP A 208 25.04 35.20 15.74
C ASP A 208 24.07 34.07 16.14
N TYR A 209 22.78 34.26 15.93
CA TYR A 209 21.80 33.18 16.13
C TYR A 209 22.06 32.01 15.18
N PHE A 210 22.31 32.27 13.90
CA PHE A 210 22.64 31.26 12.89
C PHE A 210 23.87 30.44 13.31
N ARG A 211 24.95 31.10 13.74
CA ARG A 211 26.16 30.44 14.23
C ARG A 211 25.90 29.61 15.49
N LYS A 212 25.06 30.11 16.39
CA LYS A 212 24.68 29.41 17.62
C LYS A 212 23.95 28.09 17.33
N ILE A 213 23.03 28.06 16.36
CA ILE A 213 22.40 26.83 15.90
C ILE A 213 23.43 25.87 15.31
N LEU A 214 24.30 26.35 14.40
CA LEU A 214 25.34 25.51 13.78
C LEU A 214 26.34 24.95 14.79
N ALA A 215 26.59 25.66 15.89
CA ALA A 215 27.46 25.18 16.96
C ALA A 215 26.79 24.22 17.94
N GLY A 216 25.49 23.90 17.78
CA GLY A 216 24.72 23.06 18.69
C GLY A 216 24.53 23.68 20.09
N GLN A 217 24.57 25.02 20.20
CA GLN A 217 24.52 25.76 21.48
C GLN A 217 23.14 26.39 21.75
N ALA A 218 22.18 26.17 20.85
CA ALA A 218 20.83 26.68 21.02
C ALA A 218 20.05 25.88 22.07
N ASN A 219 19.32 26.60 22.95
CA ASN A 219 18.44 25.96 23.90
C ASN A 219 17.07 25.59 23.26
N GLU A 220 16.21 24.96 24.04
CA GLU A 220 14.90 24.47 23.55
C GLU A 220 14.01 25.61 23.03
N VAL A 221 13.98 26.75 23.69
CA VAL A 221 13.19 27.92 23.27
C VAL A 221 13.71 28.50 21.97
N GLU A 222 15.02 28.56 21.81
CA GLU A 222 15.64 29.02 20.56
C GLU A 222 15.38 28.04 19.41
N LEU A 223 15.47 26.74 19.66
CA LEU A 223 15.17 25.71 18.65
C LEU A 223 13.69 25.71 18.27
N SER A 224 12.77 25.92 19.21
CA SER A 224 11.33 25.98 18.89
C SER A 224 10.97 27.14 17.96
N SER A 225 11.77 28.22 17.91
CA SER A 225 11.58 29.36 16.99
C SER A 225 12.46 29.30 15.73
N SER A 226 13.24 28.23 15.57
CA SER A 226 14.27 28.15 14.53
C SER A 226 13.74 28.23 13.10
N LEU A 227 12.63 27.57 12.77
CA LEU A 227 12.03 27.61 11.44
C LEU A 227 11.54 29.02 11.07
N GLN A 228 10.92 29.72 11.99
CA GLN A 228 10.49 31.11 11.78
C GLN A 228 11.66 32.02 11.49
N LYS A 229 12.73 31.92 12.30
CA LYS A 229 13.93 32.73 12.12
C LYS A 229 14.67 32.39 10.83
N LEU A 230 14.79 31.08 10.49
CA LEU A 230 15.40 30.66 9.23
C LEU A 230 14.59 31.17 8.03
N SER A 231 13.25 31.09 8.10
CA SER A 231 12.38 31.66 7.05
C SER A 231 12.63 33.14 6.82
N LYS A 232 12.76 33.92 7.92
CA LYS A 232 13.07 35.35 7.83
C LYS A 232 14.43 35.59 7.16
N MET A 233 15.47 34.92 7.62
CA MET A 233 16.82 35.07 7.08
C MET A 233 16.89 34.74 5.58
N LEU A 234 16.23 33.64 5.17
CA LEU A 234 16.16 33.25 3.77
C LEU A 234 15.39 34.28 2.92
N HIS A 235 14.25 34.76 3.44
CA HIS A 235 13.47 35.81 2.75
C HIS A 235 14.29 37.10 2.55
N GLU A 236 15.00 37.56 3.57
CA GLU A 236 15.86 38.73 3.48
C GLU A 236 17.04 38.53 2.54
N HIS A 237 17.67 37.34 2.58
CA HIS A 237 18.81 37.03 1.72
C HIS A 237 18.41 36.95 0.23
N TYR A 238 17.41 36.15 -0.09
CA TYR A 238 17.00 35.89 -1.47
C TYR A 238 15.99 36.89 -2.03
N GLY A 239 15.32 37.70 -1.17
CA GLY A 239 14.21 38.57 -1.58
C GLY A 239 12.93 37.81 -1.96
N LYS A 240 12.90 36.51 -1.65
CA LYS A 240 11.78 35.62 -1.90
C LYS A 240 11.50 34.78 -0.66
N ALA A 241 10.27 34.76 -0.19
CA ALA A 241 9.90 33.96 0.96
C ALA A 241 10.07 32.46 0.68
N PRO A 242 10.61 31.67 1.63
CA PRO A 242 10.85 30.24 1.45
C PRO A 242 9.56 29.42 1.45
N ILE A 243 9.72 28.18 0.99
CA ILE A 243 8.78 27.08 1.21
C ILE A 243 9.30 26.23 2.35
N ILE A 244 8.43 25.89 3.31
CA ILE A 244 8.75 24.95 4.40
C ILE A 244 8.11 23.61 4.11
N MET A 245 8.91 22.55 4.08
CA MET A 245 8.49 21.18 3.82
C MET A 245 8.87 20.29 5.02
N ILE A 246 7.88 19.59 5.60
CA ILE A 246 8.09 18.69 6.73
C ILE A 246 7.50 17.32 6.43
N ASP A 247 8.37 16.32 6.29
CA ASP A 247 7.97 14.94 6.03
C ASP A 247 7.85 14.15 7.36
N GLU A 248 6.79 13.32 7.46
CA GLU A 248 6.46 12.51 8.63
C GLU A 248 6.35 13.34 9.94
N TYR A 249 5.63 14.49 9.87
CA TYR A 249 5.49 15.44 10.97
C TYR A 249 4.93 14.83 12.26
N ASP A 250 4.14 13.76 12.14
CA ASP A 250 3.45 13.06 13.21
C ASP A 250 4.30 11.98 13.91
N ALA A 251 5.43 11.57 13.31
CA ALA A 251 6.27 10.50 13.85
C ALA A 251 6.81 10.77 15.26
N PRO A 252 7.34 11.95 15.61
CA PRO A 252 7.81 12.22 16.97
C PRO A 252 6.68 12.19 18.01
N ILE A 253 5.47 12.59 17.63
CA ILE A 253 4.30 12.64 18.51
C ILE A 253 3.80 11.22 18.79
N GLN A 254 3.79 10.34 17.76
CA GLN A 254 3.50 8.91 17.90
C GLN A 254 4.46 8.25 18.89
N GLU A 255 5.77 8.51 18.77
CA GLU A 255 6.77 7.99 19.72
C GLU A 255 6.55 8.55 21.13
N GLY A 256 6.27 9.84 21.29
CA GLY A 256 5.97 10.45 22.58
C GLY A 256 4.80 9.78 23.29
N CYS A 257 3.75 9.45 22.55
CA CYS A 257 2.60 8.74 23.09
C CYS A 257 2.97 7.33 23.57
N SER A 258 3.69 6.57 22.75
CA SER A 258 4.07 5.17 23.07
C SER A 258 5.12 5.08 24.20
N LYS A 259 5.98 6.11 24.38
CA LYS A 259 7.11 6.15 25.34
C LYS A 259 6.88 7.06 26.54
N LYS A 260 5.69 7.64 26.69
CA LYS A 260 5.27 8.44 27.85
C LYS A 260 5.98 9.80 28.03
N PHE A 261 6.41 10.44 26.93
CA PHE A 261 6.88 11.84 26.92
C PHE A 261 6.03 12.73 25.98
N TYR A 262 4.75 12.42 25.96
CA TYR A 262 3.77 13.04 25.04
C TYR A 262 3.61 14.55 25.27
N GLU A 263 3.50 14.98 26.52
CA GLU A 263 3.27 16.39 26.84
C GLU A 263 4.48 17.26 26.44
N GLU A 264 5.70 16.75 26.64
CA GLU A 264 6.93 17.44 26.26
C GLU A 264 7.04 17.62 24.75
N ILE A 265 6.83 16.53 23.98
CA ILE A 265 6.92 16.59 22.51
C ILE A 265 5.81 17.47 21.91
N VAL A 266 4.58 17.39 22.41
CA VAL A 266 3.47 18.23 21.95
C VAL A 266 3.73 19.70 22.25
N GLY A 267 4.21 20.03 23.45
CA GLY A 267 4.55 21.41 23.84
C GLY A 267 5.65 22.02 22.96
N PHE A 268 6.69 21.23 22.65
CA PHE A 268 7.76 21.68 21.75
C PHE A 268 7.26 21.84 20.30
N MET A 269 6.58 20.83 19.75
CA MET A 269 6.11 20.84 18.36
C MET A 269 5.07 21.93 18.10
N TRP A 270 4.24 22.25 19.12
CA TRP A 270 3.30 23.37 19.02
C TRP A 270 4.01 24.70 18.74
N ASN A 271 5.06 25.02 19.52
CA ASN A 271 5.85 26.25 19.33
C ASN A 271 6.61 26.22 18.00
N PHE A 272 7.19 25.07 17.65
CA PHE A 272 7.99 24.87 16.46
C PHE A 272 7.17 25.07 15.18
N PHE A 273 5.96 24.50 15.11
CA PHE A 273 5.07 24.64 13.96
C PHE A 273 4.29 25.95 13.95
N SER A 274 3.89 26.44 15.13
CA SER A 274 3.20 27.74 15.23
C SER A 274 4.07 28.86 14.67
N GLY A 275 5.33 28.94 15.09
CA GLY A 275 6.28 29.91 14.54
C GLY A 275 6.52 29.77 13.03
N ALA A 276 6.54 28.54 12.53
CA ALA A 276 6.78 28.26 11.11
C ALA A 276 5.59 28.64 10.21
N PHE A 277 4.35 28.35 10.65
CA PHE A 277 3.18 28.35 9.76
C PHE A 277 2.09 29.35 10.16
N LYS A 278 2.02 29.80 11.43
CA LYS A 278 1.01 30.76 11.87
C LYS A 278 1.54 32.18 11.76
N ASP A 279 0.82 33.01 11.00
CA ASP A 279 1.13 34.45 10.85
C ASP A 279 2.58 34.74 10.42
N ASN A 280 3.25 33.76 9.80
CA ASN A 280 4.62 33.92 9.32
C ASN A 280 4.63 34.68 7.98
N ARG A 281 4.97 35.97 8.03
CA ARG A 281 5.05 36.85 6.84
C ARG A 281 6.19 36.48 5.89
N HIS A 282 7.08 35.61 6.32
CA HIS A 282 8.23 35.13 5.57
C HIS A 282 8.01 33.69 5.03
N LEU A 283 6.76 33.27 4.87
CA LEU A 283 6.39 31.97 4.31
C LEU A 283 5.70 32.16 2.96
N SER A 284 6.19 31.47 1.91
CA SER A 284 5.46 31.35 0.62
C SER A 284 4.42 30.24 0.72
N TYR A 285 4.86 29.03 1.05
CA TYR A 285 4.01 27.85 1.16
C TYR A 285 4.55 26.90 2.22
N GLY A 286 3.65 26.10 2.79
CA GLY A 286 3.96 25.00 3.71
C GLY A 286 3.46 23.67 3.19
N PHE A 287 4.30 22.62 3.27
CA PHE A 287 3.92 21.25 2.97
C PHE A 287 4.23 20.36 4.17
N LEU A 288 3.24 19.63 4.63
CA LEU A 288 3.40 18.62 5.66
C LEU A 288 2.91 17.28 5.16
N THR A 289 3.62 16.21 5.49
CA THR A 289 3.13 14.85 5.28
C THR A 289 3.13 14.05 6.56
N GLY A 290 2.15 13.16 6.70
CA GLY A 290 2.02 12.26 7.83
C GLY A 290 1.04 11.12 7.53
N ILE A 291 0.72 10.34 8.55
CA ILE A 291 -0.32 9.32 8.50
C ILE A 291 -1.61 9.92 9.04
N LEU A 292 -1.54 10.61 10.18
CA LEU A 292 -2.67 11.15 10.91
C LEU A 292 -2.77 12.67 10.79
N ARG A 293 -4.00 13.17 10.92
CA ARG A 293 -4.25 14.56 11.27
C ARG A 293 -4.31 14.66 12.80
N ILE A 294 -3.27 15.16 13.42
CA ILE A 294 -3.23 15.38 14.89
C ILE A 294 -3.95 16.71 15.20
N ALA A 295 -5.28 16.73 15.08
CA ALA A 295 -6.06 17.97 15.00
C ALA A 295 -6.52 18.56 16.34
N GLN A 296 -6.74 17.76 17.37
CA GLN A 296 -7.27 18.24 18.66
C GLN A 296 -6.19 18.49 19.70
N GLU A 297 -4.99 18.02 19.44
CA GLU A 297 -3.88 18.36 20.29
C GLU A 297 -3.41 19.74 19.86
N SER A 298 -3.60 20.74 20.67
CA SER A 298 -3.25 22.16 20.53
C SER A 298 -2.30 22.59 19.38
N ILE A 299 -1.60 21.63 18.74
CA ILE A 299 -0.64 21.83 17.64
C ILE A 299 -1.28 22.53 16.44
N PHE A 300 -2.51 22.15 16.05
CA PHE A 300 -3.19 22.79 14.93
C PHE A 300 -3.92 24.07 15.29
N SER A 301 -4.19 24.33 16.58
CA SER A 301 -4.64 25.67 17.03
C SER A 301 -3.52 26.71 16.85
N GLY A 302 -2.26 26.24 16.77
CA GLY A 302 -1.08 27.02 16.41
C GLY A 302 -0.82 27.12 14.90
N LEU A 303 -1.53 26.41 14.04
CA LEU A 303 -1.42 26.50 12.58
C LEU A 303 -2.63 27.27 12.02
N ASN A 304 -2.42 28.23 11.12
CA ASN A 304 -3.51 28.85 10.38
C ASN A 304 -4.16 27.81 9.47
N ASN A 305 -5.17 27.09 9.98
CA ASN A 305 -6.04 26.15 9.27
C ASN A 305 -5.40 25.52 8.02
N PRO A 306 -4.51 24.54 8.17
CA PRO A 306 -3.91 23.88 7.02
C PRO A 306 -5.00 23.24 6.18
N THR A 307 -4.87 23.32 4.86
CA THR A 307 -5.71 22.55 3.94
C THR A 307 -5.32 21.08 4.08
N VAL A 308 -6.18 20.30 4.70
CA VAL A 308 -5.96 18.87 4.90
C VAL A 308 -6.43 18.12 3.66
N ASN A 309 -5.58 17.26 3.14
CA ASN A 309 -5.86 16.40 2.00
C ASN A 309 -5.70 14.95 2.46
N SER A 310 -6.81 14.35 2.88
CA SER A 310 -6.88 12.98 3.37
C SER A 310 -7.15 11.97 2.25
N ILE A 311 -7.18 10.69 2.59
CA ILE A 311 -7.59 9.63 1.66
C ILE A 311 -9.08 9.70 1.29
N LEU A 312 -9.90 10.45 2.04
CA LEU A 312 -11.32 10.63 1.76
C LEU A 312 -11.60 11.77 0.78
N ASP A 313 -10.60 12.61 0.50
CA ASP A 313 -10.75 13.78 -0.38
C ASP A 313 -10.38 13.45 -1.83
N GLU A 314 -11.10 14.05 -2.79
CA GLU A 314 -10.84 13.88 -4.22
C GLU A 314 -9.63 14.70 -4.69
N THR A 315 -9.13 15.61 -3.84
CA THR A 315 -7.95 16.41 -4.13
C THR A 315 -6.69 15.58 -3.95
N TYR A 316 -5.78 15.64 -4.92
CA TYR A 316 -4.51 14.90 -4.94
C TYR A 316 -4.66 13.38 -4.80
N ASP A 317 -5.81 12.81 -5.15
CA ASP A 317 -6.14 11.40 -4.96
C ASP A 317 -5.27 10.43 -5.78
N LYS A 318 -4.79 10.85 -6.97
CA LYS A 318 -4.00 10.04 -7.91
C LYS A 318 -2.47 10.17 -7.78
N TYR A 319 -1.97 11.08 -6.93
CA TYR A 319 -0.53 11.31 -6.87
C TYR A 319 0.19 10.47 -5.83
N PHE A 320 -0.52 10.00 -4.82
CA PHE A 320 0.03 9.13 -3.78
C PHE A 320 -0.38 7.68 -4.03
N GLY A 321 0.57 6.88 -4.52
CA GLY A 321 0.31 5.52 -4.96
C GLY A 321 0.27 5.39 -6.49
N PHE A 322 -0.11 4.22 -6.99
CA PHE A 322 -0.26 3.98 -8.43
C PHE A 322 -1.71 3.80 -8.82
N THR A 323 -2.15 4.50 -9.85
CA THR A 323 -3.46 4.29 -10.47
C THR A 323 -3.46 2.98 -11.27
N ARG A 324 -4.64 2.48 -11.59
CA ARG A 324 -4.80 1.28 -12.44
C ARG A 324 -4.12 1.43 -13.79
N ALA A 325 -4.23 2.61 -14.42
CA ALA A 325 -3.62 2.87 -15.73
C ALA A 325 -2.09 2.82 -15.66
N GLU A 326 -1.49 3.35 -14.59
CA GLU A 326 -0.05 3.31 -14.35
C GLU A 326 0.45 1.89 -14.10
N VAL A 327 -0.28 1.09 -13.31
CA VAL A 327 0.05 -0.32 -13.06
C VAL A 327 -0.06 -1.14 -14.34
N HIS A 328 -1.12 -0.96 -15.11
CA HIS A 328 -1.29 -1.59 -16.42
C HIS A 328 -0.13 -1.29 -17.36
N LYS A 329 0.28 -0.01 -17.45
CA LYS A 329 1.44 0.41 -18.23
C LYS A 329 2.73 -0.24 -17.72
N MET A 330 2.95 -0.26 -16.41
CA MET A 330 4.14 -0.86 -15.80
C MET A 330 4.22 -2.36 -16.12
N LEU A 331 3.13 -3.11 -15.94
CA LEU A 331 3.08 -4.54 -16.27
C LEU A 331 3.37 -4.80 -17.75
N ARG A 332 2.82 -3.98 -18.65
CA ARG A 332 3.11 -4.07 -20.10
C ARG A 332 4.59 -3.81 -20.38
N ASP A 333 5.17 -2.76 -19.81
CA ASP A 333 6.57 -2.36 -20.02
C ASP A 333 7.54 -3.42 -19.48
N TYR A 334 7.15 -4.16 -18.43
CA TYR A 334 7.91 -5.30 -17.89
C TYR A 334 7.56 -6.65 -18.49
N GLY A 335 6.56 -6.72 -19.40
CA GLY A 335 6.14 -7.94 -20.09
C GLY A 335 5.47 -8.95 -19.17
N ALA A 336 4.67 -8.47 -18.23
CA ALA A 336 3.95 -9.24 -17.22
C ALA A 336 2.43 -8.92 -17.21
N LEU A 337 1.87 -8.51 -18.35
CA LEU A 337 0.48 -8.05 -18.44
C LEU A 337 -0.53 -9.14 -18.06
N GLU A 338 -0.21 -10.41 -18.33
CA GLU A 338 -1.02 -11.57 -17.94
C GLU A 338 -1.18 -11.72 -16.41
N LYS A 339 -0.34 -11.03 -15.64
CA LYS A 339 -0.36 -11.03 -14.18
C LYS A 339 -1.26 -9.94 -13.56
N GLU A 340 -1.94 -9.12 -14.38
CA GLU A 340 -2.74 -7.99 -13.88
C GLU A 340 -3.85 -8.43 -12.90
N ALA A 341 -4.55 -9.51 -13.19
CA ALA A 341 -5.62 -10.02 -12.32
C ALA A 341 -5.09 -10.52 -10.96
N GLU A 342 -3.92 -11.20 -10.95
CA GLU A 342 -3.25 -11.64 -9.74
C GLU A 342 -2.78 -10.44 -8.91
N LEU A 343 -2.10 -9.48 -9.54
CA LEU A 343 -1.63 -8.25 -8.91
C LEU A 343 -2.79 -7.45 -8.30
N LYS A 344 -3.91 -7.33 -9.02
CA LYS A 344 -5.12 -6.68 -8.53
C LYS A 344 -5.63 -7.34 -7.25
N THR A 345 -5.72 -8.65 -7.21
CA THR A 345 -6.20 -9.39 -6.04
C THR A 345 -5.33 -9.18 -4.80
N TRP A 346 -4.01 -9.02 -4.99
CA TRP A 346 -3.05 -8.92 -3.91
C TRP A 346 -2.80 -7.50 -3.40
N TYR A 347 -2.80 -6.47 -4.28
CA TYR A 347 -2.26 -5.15 -3.93
C TYR A 347 -3.15 -3.97 -4.27
N ASP A 348 -4.31 -4.23 -4.87
CA ASP A 348 -5.34 -3.24 -5.17
C ASP A 348 -6.26 -2.98 -3.97
N GLY A 349 -7.22 -2.11 -4.17
CA GLY A 349 -8.37 -1.94 -3.28
C GLY A 349 -8.26 -0.78 -2.31
N TYR A 350 -7.24 0.07 -2.43
CA TYR A 350 -7.28 1.37 -1.77
C TYR A 350 -8.10 2.33 -2.62
N LEU A 351 -9.02 3.04 -1.97
CA LEU A 351 -9.80 4.09 -2.62
C LEU A 351 -9.39 5.42 -1.99
N PHE A 352 -8.74 6.28 -2.77
CA PHE A 352 -8.43 7.65 -2.37
C PHE A 352 -9.36 8.59 -3.14
N GLY A 353 -10.19 9.37 -2.43
CA GLY A 353 -11.21 10.18 -3.08
C GLY A 353 -12.11 9.36 -4.01
N ALA A 354 -11.92 9.50 -5.31
CA ALA A 354 -12.61 8.77 -6.37
C ALA A 354 -11.72 7.74 -7.09
N GLU A 355 -10.40 7.73 -6.84
CA GLU A 355 -9.43 6.91 -7.56
C GLU A 355 -9.11 5.58 -6.86
N GLU A 356 -9.07 4.49 -7.65
CA GLU A 356 -8.60 3.18 -7.22
C GLU A 356 -7.06 3.17 -7.24
N ILE A 357 -6.45 2.96 -6.08
CA ILE A 357 -5.00 3.14 -5.88
C ILE A 357 -4.36 1.84 -5.41
N TYR A 358 -3.20 1.52 -5.99
CA TYR A 358 -2.33 0.42 -5.60
C TYR A 358 -1.18 0.90 -4.72
N ASN A 359 -0.77 0.05 -3.78
CA ASN A 359 0.41 0.33 -2.96
C ASN A 359 1.69 0.24 -3.82
N PRO A 360 2.45 1.35 -3.99
CA PRO A 360 3.65 1.35 -4.85
C PRO A 360 4.73 0.38 -4.39
N TRP A 361 4.95 0.27 -3.08
CA TRP A 361 5.96 -0.63 -2.51
C TRP A 361 5.70 -2.08 -2.90
N SER A 362 4.46 -2.52 -2.74
CA SER A 362 4.06 -3.89 -3.03
C SER A 362 4.11 -4.19 -4.53
N VAL A 363 3.63 -3.26 -5.37
CA VAL A 363 3.65 -3.40 -6.83
C VAL A 363 5.08 -3.50 -7.37
N VAL A 364 5.98 -2.58 -6.96
CA VAL A 364 7.37 -2.60 -7.47
C VAL A 364 8.13 -3.83 -6.99
N ASN A 365 7.92 -4.28 -5.75
CA ASN A 365 8.53 -5.52 -5.25
C ASN A 365 8.00 -6.76 -5.96
N TYR A 366 6.69 -6.84 -6.19
CA TYR A 366 6.06 -7.93 -6.93
C TYR A 366 6.68 -8.09 -8.32
N ILE A 367 6.74 -7.01 -9.10
CA ILE A 367 7.30 -7.04 -10.44
C ILE A 367 8.81 -7.33 -10.40
N ALA A 368 9.56 -6.72 -9.50
CA ALA A 368 11.00 -6.92 -9.37
C ALA A 368 11.38 -8.36 -8.98
N GLN A 369 10.53 -9.05 -8.21
CA GLN A 369 10.75 -10.43 -7.78
C GLN A 369 10.11 -11.47 -8.74
N GLY A 370 9.87 -11.11 -10.00
CA GLY A 370 9.36 -12.03 -11.01
C GLY A 370 7.88 -12.36 -10.85
N CYS A 371 7.09 -11.41 -10.34
CA CYS A 371 5.64 -11.53 -10.13
C CYS A 371 5.25 -12.67 -9.17
N ILE A 372 6.02 -12.83 -8.08
CA ILE A 372 5.68 -13.76 -7.01
C ILE A 372 4.83 -13.04 -5.97
N PRO A 373 3.57 -13.45 -5.74
CA PRO A 373 2.70 -12.78 -4.78
C PRO A 373 3.12 -13.10 -3.33
N LYS A 374 3.40 -12.04 -2.56
CA LYS A 374 3.79 -12.10 -1.14
C LYS A 374 3.26 -10.86 -0.42
N ALA A 375 3.18 -10.92 0.89
CA ALA A 375 2.90 -9.75 1.72
C ALA A 375 4.18 -8.90 1.89
N TYR A 376 4.49 -8.08 0.89
CA TYR A 376 5.69 -7.23 0.88
C TYR A 376 5.67 -6.10 1.90
N TRP A 377 4.48 -5.64 2.25
CA TRP A 377 4.27 -4.54 3.18
C TRP A 377 4.57 -4.91 4.64
N VAL A 378 4.33 -6.16 5.04
CA VAL A 378 4.50 -6.68 6.42
C VAL A 378 5.89 -6.42 6.99
N ASN A 379 6.94 -6.52 6.17
CA ASN A 379 8.34 -6.44 6.63
C ASN A 379 8.92 -5.02 6.54
N THR A 380 8.12 -3.99 6.35
CA THR A 380 8.61 -2.63 6.09
C THR A 380 8.71 -1.73 7.33
N GLY A 381 8.40 -2.24 8.50
CA GLY A 381 8.42 -1.58 9.80
C GLY A 381 7.59 -2.38 10.80
N LYS A 382 7.68 -2.08 12.09
CA LYS A 382 6.76 -2.65 13.07
C LYS A 382 5.34 -2.18 12.73
N ASN A 383 4.36 -3.07 12.75
CA ASN A 383 2.95 -2.74 12.60
C ASN A 383 2.37 -2.17 13.92
N GLU A 384 3.09 -1.20 14.50
CA GLU A 384 2.82 -0.64 15.83
C GLU A 384 1.37 -0.19 15.97
N ILE A 385 0.79 0.39 14.90
CA ILE A 385 -0.60 0.86 14.89
C ILE A 385 -1.58 -0.30 15.12
N LEU A 386 -1.41 -1.42 14.42
CA LEU A 386 -2.32 -2.56 14.56
C LEU A 386 -2.12 -3.25 15.92
N GLU A 387 -0.87 -3.32 16.41
CA GLU A 387 -0.55 -3.84 17.74
C GLU A 387 -1.21 -2.97 18.84
N GLU A 388 -1.15 -1.64 18.73
CA GLU A 388 -1.80 -0.71 19.66
C GLU A 388 -3.33 -0.84 19.62
N VAL A 389 -3.90 -0.95 18.42
CA VAL A 389 -5.33 -1.21 18.22
C VAL A 389 -5.77 -2.50 18.91
N LEU A 390 -5.01 -3.58 18.72
CA LEU A 390 -5.34 -4.88 19.36
C LEU A 390 -5.24 -4.82 20.89
N LYS A 391 -4.27 -4.07 21.45
CA LYS A 391 -4.14 -3.86 22.89
C LYS A 391 -5.28 -3.07 23.51
N ALA A 392 -5.86 -2.14 22.74
CA ALA A 392 -6.96 -1.28 23.16
C ALA A 392 -8.34 -1.83 22.77
N ALA A 393 -8.40 -2.90 21.96
CA ALA A 393 -9.63 -3.40 21.39
C ALA A 393 -10.55 -4.00 22.46
N THR A 394 -11.80 -3.54 22.45
CA THR A 394 -12.90 -4.17 23.20
C THR A 394 -13.38 -5.44 22.47
N GLU A 395 -14.20 -6.25 23.12
CA GLU A 395 -14.78 -7.47 22.54
C GLU A 395 -15.52 -7.17 21.20
N ASP A 396 -16.35 -6.13 21.16
CA ASP A 396 -17.04 -5.68 19.95
C ASP A 396 -16.07 -5.32 18.80
N VAL A 397 -14.96 -4.68 19.11
CA VAL A 397 -13.93 -4.35 18.10
C VAL A 397 -13.27 -5.62 17.57
N ILE A 398 -12.92 -6.55 18.45
CA ILE A 398 -12.32 -7.83 18.07
C ILE A 398 -13.27 -8.62 17.17
N GLU A 399 -14.55 -8.72 17.53
CA GLU A 399 -15.57 -9.41 16.72
C GLU A 399 -15.68 -8.79 15.31
N LYS A 400 -15.71 -7.46 15.22
CA LYS A 400 -15.75 -6.76 13.94
C LYS A 400 -14.45 -6.91 13.13
N LEU A 401 -13.28 -6.96 13.78
CA LEU A 401 -12.01 -7.25 13.10
C LEU A 401 -12.01 -8.66 12.51
N TYR A 402 -12.59 -9.64 13.19
CA TYR A 402 -12.76 -10.98 12.65
C TYR A 402 -13.76 -11.00 11.48
N ALA A 403 -14.89 -10.31 11.57
CA ALA A 403 -15.84 -10.18 10.46
C ALA A 403 -15.15 -9.60 9.21
N LEU A 404 -14.31 -8.57 9.39
CA LEU A 404 -13.48 -8.01 8.31
C LEU A 404 -12.52 -9.05 7.70
N LEU A 405 -11.90 -9.92 8.52
CA LEU A 405 -11.03 -11.00 8.04
C LEU A 405 -11.78 -12.07 7.23
N GLN A 406 -13.07 -12.25 7.51
CA GLN A 406 -13.95 -13.13 6.73
C GLN A 406 -14.36 -12.52 5.39
N GLY A 407 -13.99 -11.26 5.13
CA GLY A 407 -14.38 -10.52 3.93
C GLY A 407 -15.73 -9.81 4.07
N GLU A 408 -16.27 -9.77 5.27
CA GLU A 408 -17.47 -9.01 5.57
C GLU A 408 -17.20 -7.51 5.56
N ARG A 409 -18.26 -6.71 5.45
CA ARG A 409 -18.20 -5.26 5.54
C ARG A 409 -18.76 -4.83 6.88
N VAL A 410 -18.09 -3.90 7.51
CA VAL A 410 -18.50 -3.34 8.80
C VAL A 410 -18.86 -1.88 8.60
N VAL A 411 -20.00 -1.47 9.15
CA VAL A 411 -20.36 -0.04 9.20
C VAL A 411 -19.68 0.59 10.39
N ALA A 412 -18.83 1.58 10.13
CA ALA A 412 -18.07 2.28 11.15
C ALA A 412 -18.19 3.81 10.97
N ARG A 413 -18.20 4.51 12.09
CA ARG A 413 -18.06 5.96 12.11
C ARG A 413 -16.58 6.32 11.98
N ILE A 414 -16.27 7.17 11.01
CA ILE A 414 -14.93 7.63 10.70
C ILE A 414 -14.83 9.13 10.98
N ASP A 415 -13.98 9.49 11.93
CA ASP A 415 -13.60 10.87 12.19
C ASP A 415 -12.22 11.12 11.57
N GLN A 416 -12.11 12.14 10.72
CA GLN A 416 -10.83 12.57 10.14
C GLN A 416 -9.93 13.29 11.14
N ASN A 417 -10.51 13.75 12.27
CA ASN A 417 -9.84 14.52 13.31
C ASN A 417 -9.43 13.63 14.49
N VAL A 418 -8.96 12.43 14.22
CA VAL A 418 -8.57 11.48 15.27
C VAL A 418 -7.41 12.03 16.09
N VAL A 419 -7.60 12.09 17.41
CA VAL A 419 -6.55 12.40 18.39
C VAL A 419 -5.87 11.10 18.79
N TYR A 420 -4.54 11.07 18.80
CA TYR A 420 -3.79 9.86 19.15
C TYR A 420 -4.13 9.36 20.57
N ARG A 421 -4.42 10.28 21.50
CA ARG A 421 -4.82 9.96 22.88
C ARG A 421 -6.21 9.33 22.96
N SER A 422 -7.18 9.76 22.15
CA SER A 422 -8.54 9.21 22.13
C SER A 422 -8.63 7.86 21.43
N LEU A 423 -7.58 7.43 20.72
CA LEU A 423 -7.53 6.11 20.08
C LEU A 423 -7.71 4.95 21.05
N LEU A 424 -7.26 5.15 22.29
CA LEU A 424 -7.33 4.13 23.36
C LEU A 424 -8.66 4.18 24.13
N GLU A 425 -9.43 5.26 23.99
CA GLU A 425 -10.63 5.52 24.79
C GLU A 425 -11.93 5.32 24.02
N GLU A 426 -11.91 5.49 22.68
CA GLU A 426 -13.13 5.42 21.84
C GLU A 426 -13.02 4.38 20.70
N PRO A 427 -13.88 3.35 20.67
CA PRO A 427 -13.88 2.33 19.60
C PRO A 427 -14.02 2.89 18.18
N ALA A 428 -14.74 4.00 17.99
CA ALA A 428 -14.89 4.66 16.69
C ALA A 428 -13.55 5.19 16.16
N SER A 429 -12.65 5.64 17.04
CA SER A 429 -11.33 6.14 16.69
C SER A 429 -10.43 5.04 16.12
N ILE A 430 -10.62 3.79 16.53
CA ILE A 430 -9.87 2.62 16.02
C ILE A 430 -10.09 2.44 14.51
N TYR A 431 -11.34 2.50 14.04
CA TYR A 431 -11.64 2.33 12.61
C TYR A 431 -11.13 3.51 11.78
N SER A 432 -11.18 4.71 12.32
CA SER A 432 -10.60 5.90 11.70
C SER A 432 -9.10 5.75 11.52
N LEU A 433 -8.40 5.31 12.55
CA LEU A 433 -6.96 5.03 12.51
C LEU A 433 -6.63 3.96 11.48
N LEU A 434 -7.32 2.82 11.52
CA LEU A 434 -7.08 1.71 10.59
C LEU A 434 -7.34 2.11 9.13
N LEU A 435 -8.36 2.94 8.87
CA LEU A 435 -8.66 3.44 7.54
C LEU A 435 -7.54 4.37 7.04
N VAL A 436 -7.16 5.38 7.82
CA VAL A 436 -6.15 6.38 7.41
C VAL A 436 -4.76 5.76 7.32
N ALA A 437 -4.44 4.77 8.17
CA ALA A 437 -3.19 4.02 8.11
C ALA A 437 -3.12 3.00 6.95
N GLY A 438 -4.25 2.76 6.25
CA GLY A 438 -4.30 1.88 5.08
C GLY A 438 -4.57 0.40 5.40
N TYR A 439 -5.02 0.10 6.61
CA TYR A 439 -5.47 -1.25 6.97
C TYR A 439 -6.91 -1.55 6.56
N LEU A 440 -7.71 -0.51 6.30
CA LEU A 440 -9.07 -0.60 5.80
C LEU A 440 -9.23 0.24 4.53
N LYS A 441 -10.28 -0.06 3.77
CA LYS A 441 -10.81 0.76 2.68
C LYS A 441 -12.28 1.06 2.91
N THR A 442 -12.80 2.13 2.28
CA THR A 442 -14.23 2.43 2.29
C THR A 442 -14.74 2.68 0.87
N PRO A 443 -15.53 1.77 0.30
CA PRO A 443 -16.18 1.99 -1.00
C PRO A 443 -17.41 2.92 -0.91
N LYS A 444 -17.93 3.12 0.29
CA LYS A 444 -19.13 3.96 0.53
C LYS A 444 -18.92 4.80 1.79
N LYS A 445 -19.08 6.09 1.64
CA LYS A 445 -19.01 7.09 2.71
C LYS A 445 -20.23 8.01 2.67
N GLU A 446 -20.77 8.36 3.81
CA GLU A 446 -21.88 9.29 3.98
C GLU A 446 -21.53 10.32 5.04
N LEU A 447 -21.52 11.59 4.65
CA LEU A 447 -21.19 12.70 5.56
C LEU A 447 -22.35 12.89 6.56
N GLN A 448 -22.02 12.90 7.83
CA GLN A 448 -22.97 13.14 8.93
C GLN A 448 -23.03 14.63 9.27
N THR A 449 -24.06 15.03 9.99
CA THR A 449 -24.32 16.43 10.37
C THR A 449 -23.25 17.03 11.30
N ASP A 450 -22.46 16.21 11.98
CA ASP A 450 -21.37 16.58 12.89
C ASP A 450 -19.99 16.60 12.20
N GLY A 451 -19.95 16.36 10.88
CA GLY A 451 -18.72 16.38 10.08
C GLY A 451 -17.95 15.04 10.04
N ALA A 452 -18.37 14.02 10.79
CA ALA A 452 -17.84 12.66 10.64
C ALA A 452 -18.45 11.95 9.44
N TYR A 453 -17.85 10.84 9.02
CA TYR A 453 -18.38 9.99 7.97
C TYR A 453 -18.90 8.67 8.55
N LEU A 454 -20.06 8.23 8.10
CA LEU A 454 -20.49 6.85 8.27
C LEU A 454 -20.00 6.07 7.06
N CYS A 455 -19.10 5.12 7.29
CA CYS A 455 -18.39 4.38 6.24
C CYS A 455 -18.67 2.89 6.32
N GLU A 456 -18.86 2.29 5.17
CA GLU A 456 -18.85 0.84 5.01
C GLU A 456 -17.38 0.41 4.77
N VAL A 457 -16.73 -0.17 5.79
CA VAL A 457 -15.30 -0.50 5.72
C VAL A 457 -15.07 -1.98 5.47
N SER A 458 -13.96 -2.30 4.79
CA SER A 458 -13.50 -3.67 4.54
C SER A 458 -11.98 -3.72 4.43
N ILE A 459 -11.38 -4.90 4.53
CA ILE A 459 -9.95 -5.09 4.25
C ILE A 459 -9.69 -4.85 2.76
N PRO A 460 -8.64 -4.08 2.39
CA PRO A 460 -8.38 -3.70 1.01
C PRO A 460 -8.14 -4.89 0.07
N ASN A 461 -7.25 -5.82 0.47
CA ASN A 461 -6.72 -6.86 -0.39
C ASN A 461 -6.11 -8.03 0.40
N ARG A 462 -5.59 -9.03 -0.31
CA ARG A 462 -5.00 -10.23 0.30
C ARG A 462 -3.72 -9.95 1.09
N GLU A 463 -2.93 -8.97 0.68
CA GLU A 463 -1.72 -8.58 1.42
C GLU A 463 -2.08 -8.11 2.83
N ILE A 464 -3.03 -7.19 2.94
CA ILE A 464 -3.47 -6.64 4.22
C ILE A 464 -4.19 -7.70 5.07
N ALA A 465 -4.97 -8.60 4.47
CA ALA A 465 -5.55 -9.72 5.19
C ALA A 465 -4.46 -10.61 5.83
N ALA A 466 -3.35 -10.84 5.13
CA ALA A 466 -2.21 -11.60 5.69
C ALA A 466 -1.53 -10.84 6.85
N VAL A 467 -1.44 -9.49 6.77
CA VAL A 467 -0.95 -8.65 7.88
C VAL A 467 -1.82 -8.80 9.12
N TYR A 468 -3.14 -8.65 8.97
CA TYR A 468 -4.07 -8.81 10.10
C TYR A 468 -3.91 -10.17 10.78
N LYS A 469 -3.83 -11.26 10.00
CA LYS A 469 -3.65 -12.60 10.53
C LYS A 469 -2.33 -12.73 11.32
N ALA A 470 -1.24 -12.20 10.78
CA ALA A 470 0.08 -12.25 11.43
C ALA A 470 0.11 -11.46 12.73
N GLU A 471 -0.48 -10.25 12.75
CA GLU A 471 -0.48 -9.38 13.93
C GLU A 471 -1.42 -9.91 15.02
N ILE A 472 -2.60 -10.41 14.67
CA ILE A 472 -3.51 -11.04 15.64
C ILE A 472 -2.81 -12.24 16.30
N LEU A 473 -2.12 -13.07 15.51
CA LEU A 473 -1.36 -14.20 16.06
C LEU A 473 -0.22 -13.70 16.97
N SER A 474 0.54 -12.68 16.54
CA SER A 474 1.62 -12.08 17.33
C SER A 474 1.09 -11.55 18.66
N TYR A 475 -0.04 -10.86 18.64
CA TYR A 475 -0.70 -10.36 19.84
C TYR A 475 -1.13 -11.49 20.79
N LEU A 476 -1.76 -12.54 20.27
CA LEU A 476 -2.15 -13.72 21.06
C LEU A 476 -0.94 -14.41 21.71
N LEU A 477 0.21 -14.44 21.02
CA LEU A 477 1.46 -14.95 21.58
C LEU A 477 2.04 -14.05 22.68
N GLN A 478 1.97 -12.71 22.50
CA GLN A 478 2.51 -11.74 23.47
C GLN A 478 1.74 -11.72 24.79
N ILE A 479 0.41 -11.79 24.75
CA ILE A 479 -0.41 -11.82 25.97
C ILE A 479 -0.33 -13.18 26.70
N GLY A 480 0.51 -14.10 26.19
CA GLY A 480 0.66 -15.45 26.77
C GLY A 480 -0.56 -16.34 26.55
N ALA A 481 -1.51 -15.86 25.74
CA ALA A 481 -2.71 -16.59 25.40
C ALA A 481 -2.39 -17.87 24.61
N VAL A 482 -1.41 -17.81 23.69
CA VAL A 482 -0.91 -18.97 22.94
C VAL A 482 0.60 -19.08 23.15
N THR A 483 1.09 -20.26 23.57
CA THR A 483 2.51 -20.55 23.49
C THR A 483 2.82 -21.09 22.09
N ARG A 484 4.05 -20.88 21.60
CA ARG A 484 4.48 -21.47 20.31
C ARG A 484 4.31 -23.01 20.35
N THR A 485 4.56 -23.61 21.51
CA THR A 485 4.34 -25.03 21.75
C THR A 485 2.87 -25.45 21.60
N THR A 486 1.91 -24.64 22.08
CA THR A 486 0.46 -24.91 21.93
C THR A 486 0.03 -24.84 20.46
N ALA A 487 0.51 -23.85 19.75
CA ALA A 487 0.22 -23.70 18.31
C ALA A 487 0.82 -24.87 17.50
N ASP A 488 2.06 -25.28 17.79
CA ASP A 488 2.69 -26.45 17.15
C ASP A 488 1.94 -27.76 17.50
N GLN A 489 1.46 -27.91 18.73
CA GLN A 489 0.64 -29.06 19.17
C GLN A 489 -0.71 -29.13 18.45
N ILE A 490 -1.36 -27.98 18.25
CA ILE A 490 -2.62 -27.90 17.49
C ILE A 490 -2.38 -28.31 16.04
N ALA A 491 -1.34 -27.75 15.40
CA ALA A 491 -0.96 -28.09 14.05
C ALA A 491 -0.68 -29.61 13.89
N GLU A 492 0.17 -30.17 14.74
CA GLU A 492 0.50 -31.59 14.73
C GLU A 492 -0.74 -32.46 14.94
N SER A 493 -1.61 -32.09 15.90
CA SER A 493 -2.84 -32.83 16.19
C SER A 493 -3.82 -32.85 15.00
N LEU A 494 -3.88 -31.77 14.25
CA LEU A 494 -4.70 -31.70 13.04
C LEU A 494 -4.14 -32.57 11.90
N TYR A 495 -2.80 -32.61 11.73
CA TYR A 495 -2.18 -33.48 10.72
C TYR A 495 -2.33 -34.96 11.03
N THR A 496 -2.25 -35.31 12.30
CA THR A 496 -2.29 -36.70 12.76
C THR A 496 -3.69 -37.18 13.11
N ASN A 497 -4.72 -36.32 12.96
CA ASN A 497 -6.10 -36.59 13.42
C ASN A 497 -6.17 -37.01 14.90
N ASP A 498 -5.25 -36.48 15.76
CA ASP A 498 -5.28 -36.75 17.18
C ASP A 498 -6.25 -35.78 17.89
N VAL A 499 -7.53 -36.14 17.85
CA VAL A 499 -8.63 -35.35 18.42
C VAL A 499 -8.48 -35.13 19.92
N LYS A 500 -7.89 -36.09 20.66
CA LYS A 500 -7.69 -35.95 22.12
C LYS A 500 -6.63 -34.87 22.40
N LYS A 501 -5.52 -34.93 21.69
CA LYS A 501 -4.45 -33.95 21.82
C LYS A 501 -4.92 -32.56 21.38
N LEU A 502 -5.68 -32.44 20.27
CA LEU A 502 -6.30 -31.21 19.79
C LEU A 502 -7.24 -30.61 20.83
N GLN A 503 -8.16 -31.44 21.40
CA GLN A 503 -9.10 -30.99 22.43
C GLN A 503 -8.36 -30.50 23.68
N SER A 504 -7.33 -31.24 24.13
CA SER A 504 -6.54 -30.86 25.30
C SER A 504 -5.79 -29.55 25.09
N ALA A 505 -5.19 -29.35 23.90
CA ALA A 505 -4.47 -28.12 23.55
C ALA A 505 -5.39 -26.90 23.51
N ILE A 506 -6.58 -27.04 22.92
CA ILE A 506 -7.57 -25.97 22.91
C ILE A 506 -8.13 -25.71 24.32
N ALA A 507 -8.41 -26.75 25.12
CA ALA A 507 -8.89 -26.57 26.48
C ALA A 507 -7.86 -25.89 27.40
N GLU A 508 -6.59 -26.28 27.31
CA GLU A 508 -5.49 -25.64 28.04
C GLU A 508 -5.35 -24.15 27.64
N TYR A 509 -5.49 -23.86 26.36
CA TYR A 509 -5.53 -22.50 25.86
C TYR A 509 -6.69 -21.72 26.47
N MET A 510 -7.91 -22.26 26.42
CA MET A 510 -9.12 -21.62 26.94
C MET A 510 -9.01 -21.32 28.44
N ASP A 511 -8.39 -22.24 29.21
CA ASP A 511 -8.22 -22.08 30.66
C ASP A 511 -7.24 -20.96 31.04
N LYS A 512 -6.14 -20.83 30.29
CA LYS A 512 -5.07 -19.86 30.59
C LYS A 512 -5.36 -18.45 30.07
N SER A 513 -6.14 -18.31 28.99
CA SER A 513 -6.16 -17.11 28.16
C SER A 513 -7.49 -16.37 28.16
N ILE A 514 -8.59 -17.00 28.60
CA ILE A 514 -9.93 -16.48 28.46
C ILE A 514 -10.57 -16.20 29.80
N SER A 515 -11.06 -14.98 30.02
CA SER A 515 -11.92 -14.64 31.14
C SER A 515 -13.29 -15.32 30.96
N PHE A 516 -13.91 -15.74 32.06
CA PHE A 516 -15.25 -16.36 32.03
C PHE A 516 -16.33 -15.43 31.43
N TYR A 517 -16.05 -14.13 31.38
CA TYR A 517 -16.94 -13.10 30.80
C TYR A 517 -16.78 -12.96 29.29
N ASP A 518 -15.67 -13.38 28.71
CA ASP A 518 -15.33 -13.18 27.30
C ASP A 518 -15.93 -14.28 26.38
N ALA A 519 -16.35 -15.39 26.96
CA ALA A 519 -16.83 -16.59 26.26
C ALA A 519 -18.36 -16.54 25.99
N GLY A 520 -18.85 -15.51 25.31
CA GLY A 520 -20.29 -15.20 25.22
C GLY A 520 -20.98 -15.34 23.86
N ALA A 521 -20.24 -15.45 22.75
CA ALA A 521 -20.81 -15.46 21.41
C ALA A 521 -20.18 -16.51 20.48
N GLU A 522 -20.92 -17.00 19.49
CA GLU A 522 -20.45 -17.99 18.51
C GLU A 522 -19.28 -17.47 17.68
N GLY A 523 -19.33 -16.20 17.28
CA GLY A 523 -18.27 -15.51 16.54
C GLY A 523 -16.93 -15.48 17.27
N PHE A 524 -16.94 -15.38 18.60
CA PHE A 524 -15.72 -15.45 19.42
C PHE A 524 -14.98 -16.79 19.23
N TYR A 525 -15.68 -17.92 19.35
CA TYR A 525 -15.06 -19.24 19.20
C TYR A 525 -14.60 -19.52 17.77
N HIS A 526 -15.33 -19.01 16.79
CA HIS A 526 -14.94 -19.08 15.39
C HIS A 526 -13.61 -18.33 15.15
N GLY A 527 -13.54 -17.08 15.58
CA GLY A 527 -12.32 -16.27 15.51
C GLY A 527 -11.14 -16.89 16.25
N LEU A 528 -11.39 -17.46 17.44
CA LEU A 528 -10.42 -18.19 18.24
C LEU A 528 -9.80 -19.35 17.46
N VAL A 529 -10.63 -20.25 16.91
CA VAL A 529 -10.17 -21.40 16.15
C VAL A 529 -9.40 -20.96 14.90
N LEU A 530 -9.90 -19.96 14.18
CA LEU A 530 -9.18 -19.38 13.03
C LEU A 530 -7.81 -18.82 13.39
N GLY A 531 -7.69 -18.12 14.52
CA GLY A 531 -6.42 -17.61 15.03
C GLY A 531 -5.43 -18.74 15.32
N LEU A 532 -5.90 -19.80 15.97
CA LEU A 532 -5.08 -20.97 16.33
C LEU A 532 -4.59 -21.75 15.10
N ILE A 533 -5.39 -21.85 14.04
CA ILE A 533 -5.03 -22.57 12.81
C ILE A 533 -4.37 -21.68 11.75
N ALA A 534 -4.28 -20.37 11.96
CA ALA A 534 -3.67 -19.44 11.00
C ALA A 534 -2.20 -19.80 10.68
N LEU A 535 -1.48 -20.48 11.59
CA LEU A 535 -0.13 -21.00 11.35
C LEU A 535 -0.06 -22.04 10.23
N LEU A 536 -1.16 -22.70 9.91
CA LEU A 536 -1.25 -23.72 8.87
C LEU A 536 -1.41 -23.14 7.46
N ASP A 537 -1.46 -21.82 7.30
CA ASP A 537 -1.67 -21.16 5.98
C ASP A 537 -0.53 -21.44 4.97
N GLN A 538 0.64 -21.87 5.41
CA GLN A 538 1.71 -22.33 4.52
C GLN A 538 1.40 -23.67 3.85
N GLN A 539 0.73 -24.58 4.56
CA GLN A 539 0.38 -25.92 4.10
C GLN A 539 -1.05 -26.00 3.56
N TYR A 540 -1.93 -25.12 4.05
CA TYR A 540 -3.34 -25.13 3.72
C TYR A 540 -3.82 -23.78 3.21
N LYS A 541 -4.80 -23.83 2.31
CA LYS A 541 -5.66 -22.69 1.99
C LYS A 541 -6.82 -22.72 2.98
N ILE A 542 -6.81 -21.82 3.96
CA ILE A 542 -7.83 -21.72 4.98
C ILE A 542 -8.98 -20.86 4.45
N THR A 543 -10.20 -21.40 4.49
CA THR A 543 -11.42 -20.65 4.15
C THR A 543 -12.44 -20.83 5.26
N SER A 544 -13.26 -19.79 5.49
CA SER A 544 -14.31 -19.84 6.49
C SER A 544 -15.61 -19.22 5.97
N ASN A 545 -16.73 -19.65 6.52
CA ASN A 545 -18.07 -19.14 6.21
C ASN A 545 -18.40 -19.10 4.70
N ARG A 546 -17.95 -20.10 3.91
CA ARG A 546 -18.22 -20.17 2.48
C ARG A 546 -19.46 -21.00 2.20
N GLU A 547 -20.35 -20.46 1.37
CA GLU A 547 -21.48 -21.22 0.81
C GLU A 547 -20.97 -22.24 -0.20
N PHE A 548 -21.34 -23.51 -0.01
CA PHE A 548 -21.08 -24.57 -0.96
C PHE A 548 -22.21 -25.62 -0.93
N GLY A 549 -22.69 -26.03 -2.11
CA GLY A 549 -23.83 -26.94 -2.24
C GLY A 549 -25.14 -26.35 -1.66
N GLU A 550 -25.77 -27.09 -0.76
CA GLU A 550 -27.01 -26.68 -0.09
C GLU A 550 -26.77 -26.07 1.31
N GLY A 551 -25.49 -25.76 1.68
CA GLY A 551 -25.17 -25.27 3.01
C GLY A 551 -23.89 -24.44 3.09
N ARG A 552 -23.57 -23.99 4.32
CA ARG A 552 -22.41 -23.15 4.65
C ARG A 552 -21.61 -23.87 5.73
N TYR A 553 -20.31 -24.12 5.50
CA TYR A 553 -19.41 -24.65 6.52
C TYR A 553 -18.67 -23.52 7.25
N ASP A 554 -18.30 -23.78 8.50
CA ASP A 554 -17.61 -22.77 9.30
C ASP A 554 -16.15 -22.59 8.89
N ILE A 555 -15.37 -23.68 8.84
CA ILE A 555 -13.93 -23.61 8.52
C ILE A 555 -13.54 -24.79 7.62
N SER A 556 -12.77 -24.49 6.57
CA SER A 556 -12.17 -25.49 5.68
C SER A 556 -10.67 -25.18 5.49
N LEU A 557 -9.86 -26.23 5.62
CA LEU A 557 -8.42 -26.22 5.33
C LEU A 557 -8.18 -27.11 4.10
N PHE A 558 -8.02 -26.47 2.94
CA PHE A 558 -7.70 -27.15 1.68
C PHE A 558 -6.19 -27.31 1.55
N PRO A 559 -5.63 -28.54 1.43
CA PRO A 559 -4.19 -28.73 1.37
C PRO A 559 -3.59 -28.13 0.10
N ARG A 560 -2.47 -27.41 0.22
CA ARG A 560 -1.71 -26.90 -0.93
C ARG A 560 -0.93 -28.00 -1.64
N GLU A 561 -0.62 -29.06 -0.93
CA GLU A 561 -0.02 -30.28 -1.47
C GLU A 561 -0.92 -31.47 -1.13
N LEU A 562 -1.33 -32.24 -2.14
CA LEU A 562 -2.30 -33.34 -1.98
C LEU A 562 -1.82 -34.50 -1.07
N ARG A 563 -0.58 -34.45 -0.58
CA ARG A 563 -0.07 -35.39 0.44
C ARG A 563 -0.63 -35.13 1.85
N TYR A 564 -1.18 -33.93 2.08
CA TYR A 564 -1.82 -33.59 3.36
C TYR A 564 -3.33 -33.84 3.29
N PRO A 565 -3.98 -34.23 4.39
CA PRO A 565 -5.43 -34.41 4.43
C PRO A 565 -6.13 -33.04 4.30
N GLY A 566 -7.30 -33.00 3.70
CA GLY A 566 -8.22 -31.88 3.84
C GLY A 566 -8.85 -31.87 5.23
N ILE A 567 -9.18 -30.72 5.78
CA ILE A 567 -9.79 -30.62 7.11
C ILE A 567 -11.03 -29.73 7.03
N LEU A 568 -12.15 -30.23 7.54
CA LEU A 568 -13.41 -29.51 7.67
C LEU A 568 -13.81 -29.41 9.13
N MET A 569 -14.16 -28.21 9.59
CA MET A 569 -14.59 -27.96 10.96
C MET A 569 -15.96 -27.26 10.94
N GLU A 570 -16.85 -27.75 11.78
CA GLU A 570 -18.12 -27.10 12.11
C GLU A 570 -18.14 -26.77 13.58
N LEU A 571 -18.46 -25.54 13.94
CA LEU A 571 -18.40 -25.02 15.29
C LEU A 571 -19.81 -24.82 15.84
N LYS A 572 -20.02 -25.18 17.07
CA LYS A 572 -21.28 -24.88 17.77
C LYS A 572 -21.00 -24.38 19.17
N TRP A 573 -21.84 -23.47 19.63
CA TRP A 573 -21.72 -22.91 20.95
C TRP A 573 -23.06 -22.89 21.69
N LYS A 574 -23.01 -23.13 23.00
CA LYS A 574 -24.17 -22.96 23.88
C LYS A 574 -23.72 -22.72 25.33
N LYS A 575 -24.25 -21.67 25.96
CA LYS A 575 -23.86 -21.26 27.32
C LYS A 575 -24.45 -22.19 28.37
N GLY A 576 -23.62 -22.58 29.36
CA GLY A 576 -24.08 -23.23 30.61
C GLY A 576 -24.65 -24.64 30.47
N ILE A 577 -24.17 -25.40 29.49
CA ILE A 577 -24.59 -26.81 29.29
C ILE A 577 -23.67 -27.81 29.98
N THR A 578 -24.22 -29.00 30.29
CA THR A 578 -23.47 -30.11 30.85
C THR A 578 -22.51 -30.76 29.84
N GLU A 579 -21.50 -31.49 30.30
CA GLU A 579 -20.53 -32.18 29.44
C GLU A 579 -21.20 -33.14 28.45
N ASP A 580 -22.22 -33.88 28.89
CA ASP A 580 -22.97 -34.79 28.01
C ASP A 580 -23.74 -34.04 26.90
N THR A 581 -24.29 -32.87 27.22
CA THR A 581 -24.94 -32.01 26.24
C THR A 581 -23.92 -31.38 25.26
N LEU A 582 -22.75 -30.99 25.76
CA LEU A 582 -21.66 -30.46 24.95
C LEU A 582 -21.15 -31.53 23.96
N LYS A 583 -21.04 -32.78 24.40
CA LYS A 583 -20.70 -33.93 23.54
C LYS A 583 -21.75 -34.18 22.45
N LYS A 584 -23.04 -34.06 22.79
CA LYS A 584 -24.13 -34.15 21.78
C LYS A 584 -24.02 -33.03 20.76
N LEU A 585 -23.78 -31.81 21.21
CA LEU A 585 -23.63 -30.63 20.33
C LEU A 585 -22.45 -30.79 19.36
N ALA A 586 -21.31 -31.35 19.80
CA ALA A 586 -20.16 -31.64 18.93
C ALA A 586 -20.51 -32.69 17.85
N LYS A 587 -21.31 -33.69 18.22
CA LYS A 587 -21.81 -34.70 17.25
C LYS A 587 -22.79 -34.11 16.26
N GLU A 588 -23.65 -33.19 16.67
CA GLU A 588 -24.57 -32.46 15.79
C GLU A 588 -23.80 -31.64 14.77
N ALA A 589 -22.72 -30.95 15.18
CA ALA A 589 -21.82 -30.24 14.31
C ALA A 589 -21.20 -31.17 13.26
N LEU A 590 -20.66 -32.33 13.67
CA LEU A 590 -20.11 -33.30 12.73
C LEU A 590 -21.15 -33.84 11.75
N ASN A 591 -22.35 -34.18 12.23
CA ASN A 591 -23.44 -34.64 11.36
C ASN A 591 -23.84 -33.61 10.31
N GLN A 592 -23.72 -32.34 10.61
CA GLN A 592 -23.99 -31.27 9.65
C GLN A 592 -23.00 -31.32 8.48
N ILE A 593 -21.69 -31.49 8.74
CA ILE A 593 -20.66 -31.66 7.70
C ILE A 593 -21.00 -32.85 6.79
N GLU A 594 -21.45 -33.96 7.36
CA GLU A 594 -21.74 -35.19 6.61
C GLU A 594 -23.01 -35.05 5.76
N THR A 595 -24.07 -34.50 6.36
CA THR A 595 -25.37 -34.36 5.70
C THR A 595 -25.28 -33.41 4.49
N GLN A 596 -24.52 -32.33 4.63
CA GLN A 596 -24.34 -31.30 3.60
C GLN A 596 -23.23 -31.62 2.60
N ARG A 597 -22.49 -32.72 2.80
CA ARG A 597 -21.41 -33.18 1.92
C ARG A 597 -20.36 -32.11 1.60
N TYR A 598 -19.94 -31.33 2.59
CA TYR A 598 -18.98 -30.26 2.42
C TYR A 598 -17.61 -30.71 1.90
N ASP A 599 -17.27 -32.02 2.00
CA ASP A 599 -16.04 -32.62 1.48
C ASP A 599 -16.04 -32.86 -0.05
N ALA A 600 -17.18 -32.66 -0.73
CA ALA A 600 -17.31 -32.95 -2.17
C ALA A 600 -16.37 -32.10 -3.03
N GLU A 601 -16.17 -30.82 -2.71
CA GLU A 601 -15.24 -29.93 -3.41
C GLU A 601 -13.78 -30.43 -3.28
N MET A 602 -13.35 -30.77 -2.07
CA MET A 602 -12.01 -31.28 -1.82
C MET A 602 -11.72 -32.57 -2.58
N ARG A 603 -12.71 -33.48 -2.61
CA ARG A 603 -12.57 -34.75 -3.33
C ARG A 603 -12.54 -34.56 -4.86
N GLN A 604 -13.29 -33.61 -5.40
CA GLN A 604 -13.25 -33.29 -6.83
C GLN A 604 -11.89 -32.71 -7.24
N GLU A 605 -11.22 -32.00 -6.37
CA GLU A 605 -9.89 -31.45 -6.61
C GLU A 605 -8.75 -32.43 -6.25
N GLY A 606 -9.07 -33.70 -5.95
CA GLY A 606 -8.10 -34.78 -5.79
C GLY A 606 -7.63 -35.03 -4.36
N VAL A 607 -8.23 -34.41 -3.34
CA VAL A 607 -7.93 -34.69 -1.94
C VAL A 607 -8.50 -36.07 -1.57
N THR A 608 -7.63 -37.01 -1.25
CA THR A 608 -8.01 -38.40 -0.97
C THR A 608 -8.52 -38.61 0.45
N GLU A 609 -7.95 -37.89 1.41
CA GLU A 609 -8.32 -37.96 2.83
C GLU A 609 -8.87 -36.63 3.32
N VAL A 610 -10.04 -36.64 3.99
CA VAL A 610 -10.66 -35.45 4.56
C VAL A 610 -11.04 -35.73 6.01
N ILE A 611 -10.39 -35.02 6.92
CA ILE A 611 -10.69 -35.04 8.36
C ILE A 611 -11.89 -34.14 8.62
N LYS A 612 -12.89 -34.63 9.31
CA LYS A 612 -14.13 -33.92 9.66
C LYS A 612 -14.20 -33.74 11.17
N LEU A 613 -14.29 -32.53 11.65
CA LEU A 613 -14.29 -32.19 13.07
C LEU A 613 -15.56 -31.41 13.43
N GLY A 614 -16.39 -31.96 14.29
CA GLY A 614 -17.45 -31.22 14.98
C GLY A 614 -16.90 -30.72 16.33
N ILE A 615 -16.89 -29.39 16.50
CA ILE A 615 -16.32 -28.74 17.68
C ILE A 615 -17.42 -27.98 18.40
N ALA A 616 -17.59 -28.21 19.69
CA ALA A 616 -18.58 -27.53 20.51
C ALA A 616 -17.95 -26.85 21.72
N PHE A 617 -18.41 -25.66 22.03
CA PHE A 617 -17.94 -24.81 23.12
C PHE A 617 -19.06 -24.50 24.13
N SER A 618 -18.67 -24.37 25.42
CA SER A 618 -19.53 -23.87 26.49
C SER A 618 -18.67 -23.18 27.57
N GLY A 619 -18.58 -21.85 27.52
CA GLY A 619 -17.62 -21.11 28.31
C GLY A 619 -16.19 -21.58 28.00
N LYS A 620 -15.41 -22.00 29.00
CA LYS A 620 -14.05 -22.54 28.81
C LYS A 620 -14.00 -24.00 28.38
N ASN A 621 -15.14 -24.69 28.33
CA ASN A 621 -15.17 -26.11 27.98
C ASN A 621 -15.27 -26.29 26.47
N VAL A 622 -14.48 -27.21 25.94
CA VAL A 622 -14.50 -27.61 24.53
C VAL A 622 -14.65 -29.13 24.40
N LYS A 623 -15.43 -29.54 23.41
CA LYS A 623 -15.56 -30.94 23.03
C LYS A 623 -15.42 -31.08 21.53
N ILE A 624 -14.60 -32.02 21.10
CA ILE A 624 -14.33 -32.29 19.68
C ILE A 624 -14.77 -33.74 19.40
N TRP A 625 -15.44 -33.90 18.25
CA TRP A 625 -15.88 -35.17 17.73
C TRP A 625 -15.42 -35.35 16.28
N THR A 626 -14.99 -36.53 15.91
CA THR A 626 -14.62 -36.93 14.53
C THR A 626 -15.23 -38.29 14.21
N VAL A 627 -15.23 -38.63 12.92
CA VAL A 627 -15.65 -39.95 12.44
C VAL A 627 -14.58 -40.98 12.72
#